data_81bb571c901282a5847bc76b7f4dfde4
#
_entry.id   81bb571c901282a5847bc76b7f4dfde4
#
_cell.length_a   1.000
_cell.length_b   1.000
_cell.length_c   1.000
_cell.angle_alpha   90.00
_cell.angle_beta   90.00
_cell.angle_gamma   90.00
#
_symmetry.space_group_name_H-M   'P 1'
#
loop_
_entity.id
_entity.type
_entity.pdbx_description
1 polymer ?
#
loop_
_entity_poly.entity_id
_entity_poly.type
_entity_poly.pdbx_seq_one_letter_code
_entity_poly.pdbx_strand_id
1 'polypeptide(L)'
;MPNRSTHLRFAVPIASAAAGLAAARSGSPDTLLDALVGAVGGVIGGAAPDVLEPAVSPNHRSVFHGVVTGSALVLATFTSWEAMCRSRCDEWQRVAHTHNPDCPNRSEAERNALLWRLAAALLIGIAVGYASHLLLDARTPRGIPFVGR
;
A
#
# COMPACT_ATOMS: atom_id res chain seq x y z
N MET A 1 19.41 6.99 14.38
CA MET A 1 18.24 6.93 13.50
C MET A 1 18.40 5.74 12.58
N PRO A 2 17.36 4.92 12.34
CA PRO A 2 17.39 3.98 11.26
C PRO A 2 17.65 4.76 9.98
N ASN A 3 18.52 4.26 9.11
CA ASN A 3 18.74 4.88 7.81
C ASN A 3 17.68 4.37 6.83
N ARG A 4 17.54 5.02 5.68
CA ARG A 4 16.56 4.66 4.64
C ARG A 4 16.61 3.17 4.28
N SER A 5 17.81 2.56 4.26
CA SER A 5 17.95 1.14 3.96
C SER A 5 17.34 0.24 5.05
N THR A 6 17.38 0.65 6.30
CA THR A 6 16.72 -0.08 7.40
C THR A 6 15.21 -0.04 7.25
N HIS A 7 14.61 1.13 6.97
CA HIS A 7 13.17 1.24 6.74
C HIS A 7 12.71 0.33 5.60
N LEU A 8 13.41 0.33 4.46
CA LEU A 8 13.07 -0.50 3.31
C LEU A 8 13.22 -2.01 3.59
N ARG A 9 14.24 -2.43 4.36
CA ARG A 9 14.42 -3.85 4.72
C ARG A 9 13.24 -4.43 5.49
N PHE A 10 12.52 -3.61 6.26
CA PHE A 10 11.31 -4.01 6.98
C PHE A 10 10.04 -3.77 6.16
N ALA A 11 9.93 -2.61 5.52
CA ALA A 11 8.73 -2.22 4.77
C ALA A 11 8.43 -3.21 3.64
N VAL A 12 9.42 -3.59 2.84
CA VAL A 12 9.23 -4.43 1.66
C VAL A 12 8.66 -5.81 1.98
N PRO A 13 9.29 -6.64 2.85
CA PRO A 13 8.75 -7.96 3.14
C PRO A 13 7.40 -7.94 3.85
N ILE A 14 7.17 -6.98 4.76
CA ILE A 14 5.90 -6.87 5.48
C ILE A 14 4.77 -6.46 4.52
N ALA A 15 5.02 -5.50 3.63
CA ALA A 15 4.07 -5.06 2.62
C ALA A 15 3.74 -6.16 1.60
N SER A 16 4.77 -6.91 1.15
CA SER A 16 4.61 -8.07 0.29
C SER A 16 3.73 -9.13 0.92
N ALA A 17 4.01 -9.50 2.17
CA ALA A 17 3.24 -10.49 2.90
C ALA A 17 1.78 -10.04 3.13
N ALA A 18 1.56 -8.77 3.47
CA ALA A 18 0.24 -8.21 3.68
C ALA A 18 -0.60 -8.23 2.40
N ALA A 19 -0.04 -7.81 1.27
CA ALA A 19 -0.72 -7.83 -0.03
C ALA A 19 -1.03 -9.26 -0.48
N GLY A 20 -0.06 -10.18 -0.38
CA GLY A 20 -0.27 -11.59 -0.71
C GLY A 20 -1.34 -12.26 0.16
N LEU A 21 -1.35 -11.98 1.47
CA LEU A 21 -2.38 -12.51 2.38
C LEU A 21 -3.77 -11.94 2.08
N ALA A 22 -3.86 -10.64 1.79
CA ALA A 22 -5.12 -10.01 1.39
C ALA A 22 -5.64 -10.60 0.07
N ALA A 23 -4.75 -10.82 -0.90
CA ALA A 23 -5.06 -11.48 -2.17
C ALA A 23 -5.55 -12.91 -1.97
N ALA A 24 -4.88 -13.71 -1.13
CA ALA A 24 -5.29 -15.07 -0.81
C ALA A 24 -6.69 -15.12 -0.17
N ARG A 25 -6.98 -14.20 0.75
CA ARG A 25 -8.30 -14.09 1.39
C ARG A 25 -9.42 -13.70 0.42
N SER A 26 -9.11 -12.92 -0.60
CA SER A 26 -10.06 -12.52 -1.64
C SER A 26 -10.16 -13.52 -2.81
N GLY A 27 -9.49 -14.66 -2.73
CA GLY A 27 -9.51 -15.66 -3.80
C GLY A 27 -8.79 -15.24 -5.08
N SER A 28 -7.76 -14.38 -4.97
CA SER A 28 -6.97 -13.96 -6.12
C SER A 28 -6.35 -15.16 -6.86
N PRO A 29 -6.41 -15.18 -8.19
CA PRO A 29 -5.83 -16.26 -8.99
C PRO A 29 -4.29 -16.27 -8.97
N ASP A 30 -3.64 -15.15 -8.61
CA ASP A 30 -2.18 -15.01 -8.59
C ASP A 30 -1.72 -14.17 -7.40
N THR A 31 -1.69 -14.80 -6.23
CA THR A 31 -1.27 -14.17 -4.97
C THR A 31 0.21 -13.77 -4.97
N LEU A 32 1.05 -14.43 -5.77
CA LEU A 32 2.46 -14.07 -5.87
C LEU A 32 2.64 -12.73 -6.60
N LEU A 33 1.92 -12.53 -7.69
CA LEU A 33 1.93 -11.26 -8.41
C LEU A 33 1.44 -10.11 -7.50
N ASP A 34 0.36 -10.34 -6.76
CA ASP A 34 -0.17 -9.35 -5.82
C ASP A 34 0.85 -9.04 -4.71
N ALA A 35 1.55 -10.05 -4.19
CA ALA A 35 2.62 -9.88 -3.21
C ALA A 35 3.81 -9.07 -3.77
N LEU A 36 4.22 -9.32 -5.02
CA LEU A 36 5.28 -8.56 -5.68
C LEU A 36 4.89 -7.09 -5.88
N VAL A 37 3.65 -6.83 -6.31
CA VAL A 37 3.14 -5.46 -6.44
C VAL A 37 3.04 -4.79 -5.07
N GLY A 38 2.63 -5.52 -4.04
CA GLY A 38 2.65 -5.05 -2.65
C GLY A 38 4.06 -4.70 -2.16
N ALA A 39 5.08 -5.46 -2.56
CA ALA A 39 6.49 -5.14 -2.27
C ALA A 39 6.91 -3.80 -2.89
N VAL A 40 6.51 -3.52 -4.14
CA VAL A 40 6.73 -2.20 -4.79
C VAL A 40 6.04 -1.09 -3.99
N GLY A 41 4.78 -1.31 -3.59
CA GLY A 41 4.06 -0.40 -2.70
C GLY A 41 4.81 -0.15 -1.38
N GLY A 42 5.40 -1.21 -0.80
CA GLY A 42 6.22 -1.14 0.40
C GLY A 42 7.45 -0.24 0.27
N VAL A 43 8.11 -0.25 -0.91
CA VAL A 43 9.21 0.68 -1.22
C VAL A 43 8.71 2.13 -1.23
N ILE A 44 7.59 2.38 -1.91
CA ILE A 44 7.00 3.72 -2.01
C ILE A 44 6.58 4.23 -0.64
N GLY A 45 5.77 3.46 0.09
CA GLY A 45 5.26 3.82 1.41
C GLY A 45 6.36 3.95 2.46
N GLY A 46 7.33 3.02 2.45
CA GLY A 46 8.48 3.05 3.37
C GLY A 46 9.44 4.22 3.15
N ALA A 47 9.43 4.83 1.97
CA ALA A 47 10.24 6.02 1.67
C ALA A 47 9.44 7.33 1.78
N ALA A 48 8.10 7.26 1.72
CA ALA A 48 7.24 8.43 1.62
C ALA A 48 7.42 9.46 2.75
N PRO A 49 7.49 9.10 4.04
CA PRO A 49 7.67 10.08 5.11
C PRO A 49 8.93 10.92 4.93
N ASP A 50 10.07 10.28 4.63
CA ASP A 50 11.34 10.95 4.44
C ASP A 50 11.38 11.85 3.19
N VAL A 51 10.59 11.52 2.17
CA VAL A 51 10.48 12.33 0.94
C VAL A 51 9.58 13.54 1.16
N LEU A 52 8.49 13.36 1.89
CA LEU A 52 7.51 14.42 2.17
C LEU A 52 8.01 15.40 3.22
N GLU A 53 8.76 14.93 4.19
CA GLU A 53 9.39 15.75 5.24
C GLU A 53 10.90 15.48 5.29
N PRO A 54 11.70 16.00 4.33
CA PRO A 54 13.13 15.78 4.32
C PRO A 54 13.81 16.36 5.55
N ALA A 55 14.84 15.70 6.04
CA ALA A 55 15.55 16.03 7.29
C ALA A 55 16.44 17.28 7.16
N VAL A 56 15.86 18.38 6.68
CA VAL A 56 16.56 19.69 6.50
C VAL A 56 16.43 20.61 7.71
N SER A 57 15.59 20.26 8.68
CA SER A 57 15.38 21.04 9.90
C SER A 57 15.20 20.15 11.14
N PRO A 58 15.45 20.66 12.36
CA PRO A 58 15.20 19.90 13.59
C PRO A 58 13.76 19.46 13.78
N ASN A 59 12.80 20.15 13.16
CA ASN A 59 11.35 19.92 13.27
C ASN A 59 10.75 19.19 12.07
N HIS A 60 11.57 18.55 11.24
CA HIS A 60 11.10 17.84 10.03
C HIS A 60 10.09 16.71 10.32
N ARG A 61 10.05 16.17 11.55
CA ARG A 61 9.12 15.12 11.97
C ARG A 61 7.83 15.70 12.55
N SER A 62 7.13 16.56 11.82
CA SER A 62 5.95 17.23 12.36
C SER A 62 4.64 16.61 11.91
N VAL A 63 4.34 16.59 10.61
CA VAL A 63 3.03 16.19 10.10
C VAL A 63 3.03 14.73 9.65
N PHE A 64 3.88 14.38 8.68
CA PHE A 64 3.88 13.05 8.06
C PHE A 64 4.56 11.95 8.92
N HIS A 65 5.37 12.35 9.88
CA HIS A 65 5.93 11.45 10.89
C HIS A 65 5.11 11.39 12.20
N GLY A 66 4.05 12.19 12.33
CA GLY A 66 3.16 12.11 13.48
C GLY A 66 2.36 10.78 13.49
N VAL A 67 2.37 10.05 14.62
CA VAL A 67 1.67 8.75 14.72
C VAL A 67 0.19 8.92 14.42
N VAL A 68 -0.47 9.91 15.00
CA VAL A 68 -1.90 10.14 14.82
C VAL A 68 -2.24 10.64 13.42
N THR A 69 -1.54 11.68 12.96
CA THR A 69 -1.77 12.25 11.62
C THR A 69 -1.41 11.28 10.50
N GLY A 70 -0.26 10.61 10.61
CA GLY A 70 0.15 9.61 9.64
C GLY A 70 -0.78 8.40 9.61
N SER A 71 -1.18 7.88 10.77
CA SER A 71 -2.12 6.76 10.83
C SER A 71 -3.51 7.14 10.32
N ALA A 72 -4.03 8.32 10.67
CA ALA A 72 -5.32 8.80 10.18
C ALA A 72 -5.31 8.97 8.65
N LEU A 73 -4.25 9.55 8.09
CA LEU A 73 -4.09 9.73 6.64
C LEU A 73 -4.06 8.37 5.93
N VAL A 74 -3.26 7.43 6.43
CA VAL A 74 -3.15 6.07 5.85
C VAL A 74 -4.48 5.34 5.93
N LEU A 75 -5.10 5.30 7.11
CA LEU A 75 -6.36 4.57 7.29
C LEU A 75 -7.51 5.19 6.48
N ALA A 76 -7.70 6.51 6.53
CA ALA A 76 -8.82 7.15 5.84
C ALA A 76 -8.68 7.11 4.30
N THR A 77 -7.47 7.34 3.79
CA THR A 77 -7.26 7.46 2.35
C THR A 77 -7.08 6.10 1.68
N PHE A 78 -6.17 5.28 2.20
CA PHE A 78 -5.79 4.03 1.52
C PHE A 78 -6.83 2.93 1.68
N THR A 79 -7.52 2.81 2.82
CA THR A 79 -8.59 1.81 2.97
C THR A 79 -9.78 2.10 2.06
N SER A 80 -10.16 3.38 1.92
CA SER A 80 -11.25 3.77 1.02
C SER A 80 -10.89 3.53 -0.45
N TRP A 81 -9.67 3.86 -0.85
CA TRP A 81 -9.21 3.63 -2.22
C TRP A 81 -9.01 2.15 -2.53
N GLU A 82 -8.51 1.38 -1.59
CA GLU A 82 -8.37 -0.07 -1.73
C GLU A 82 -9.73 -0.73 -1.90
N ALA A 83 -10.72 -0.36 -1.08
CA ALA A 83 -12.08 -0.84 -1.21
C ALA A 83 -12.71 -0.48 -2.56
N MET A 84 -12.47 0.74 -3.06
CA MET A 84 -12.89 1.15 -4.40
C MET A 84 -12.23 0.28 -5.48
N CYS A 85 -10.93 0.05 -5.40
CA CYS A 85 -10.21 -0.78 -6.37
C CYS A 85 -10.76 -2.22 -6.40
N ARG A 86 -11.07 -2.81 -5.24
CA ARG A 86 -11.70 -4.13 -5.15
C ARG A 86 -13.08 -4.14 -5.79
N SER A 87 -13.92 -3.16 -5.47
CA SER A 87 -15.26 -3.04 -6.06
C SER A 87 -15.20 -2.95 -7.59
N ARG A 88 -14.24 -2.19 -8.14
CA ARG A 88 -14.02 -2.12 -9.59
C ARG A 88 -13.49 -3.43 -10.18
N CYS A 89 -12.61 -4.12 -9.48
CA CYS A 89 -12.15 -5.44 -9.89
C CYS A 89 -13.34 -6.42 -10.01
N ASP A 90 -14.17 -6.49 -8.98
CA ASP A 90 -15.35 -7.38 -8.95
C ASP A 90 -16.36 -7.04 -10.04
N GLU A 91 -16.55 -5.76 -10.34
CA GLU A 91 -17.41 -5.30 -11.45
C GLU A 91 -16.90 -5.82 -12.79
N TRP A 92 -15.60 -5.64 -13.09
CA TRP A 92 -15.02 -6.09 -14.33
C TRP A 92 -14.93 -7.60 -14.44
N GLN A 93 -14.74 -8.33 -13.33
CA GLN A 93 -14.82 -9.80 -13.34
C GLN A 93 -16.25 -10.28 -13.69
N ARG A 94 -17.28 -9.65 -13.13
CA ARG A 94 -18.66 -9.98 -13.51
C ARG A 94 -18.91 -9.74 -15.00
N VAL A 95 -18.43 -8.62 -15.55
CA VAL A 95 -18.53 -8.34 -16.99
C VAL A 95 -17.81 -9.41 -17.81
N ALA A 96 -16.59 -9.81 -17.41
CA ALA A 96 -15.84 -10.87 -18.11
C ALA A 96 -16.59 -12.21 -18.12
N HIS A 97 -17.25 -12.57 -17.01
CA HIS A 97 -18.03 -13.82 -16.90
C HIS A 97 -19.33 -13.83 -17.71
N THR A 98 -19.91 -12.67 -18.02
CA THR A 98 -21.14 -12.57 -18.81
C THR A 98 -20.91 -12.61 -20.32
N HIS A 99 -19.67 -12.43 -20.78
CA HIS A 99 -19.34 -12.44 -22.20
C HIS A 99 -18.86 -13.82 -22.68
N ASN A 100 -19.18 -14.14 -23.95
CA ASN A 100 -18.68 -15.36 -24.59
C ASN A 100 -17.12 -15.33 -24.62
N PRO A 101 -16.43 -16.48 -24.45
CA PRO A 101 -14.97 -16.58 -24.52
C PRO A 101 -14.32 -15.92 -25.74
N ASP A 102 -14.98 -15.96 -26.88
CA ASP A 102 -14.46 -15.40 -28.14
C ASP A 102 -14.77 -13.90 -28.35
N CYS A 103 -15.40 -13.24 -27.36
CA CYS A 103 -15.75 -11.84 -27.46
C CYS A 103 -14.54 -10.95 -27.12
N PRO A 104 -14.15 -9.98 -27.99
CA PRO A 104 -13.06 -9.04 -27.71
C PRO A 104 -13.27 -8.25 -26.39
N ASN A 105 -14.51 -7.96 -26.04
CA ASN A 105 -14.85 -7.25 -24.80
C ASN A 105 -14.51 -8.05 -23.54
N ARG A 106 -14.44 -9.38 -23.62
CA ARG A 106 -14.03 -10.23 -22.50
C ARG A 106 -12.57 -10.03 -22.14
N SER A 107 -11.68 -10.02 -23.12
CA SER A 107 -10.24 -9.79 -22.85
C SER A 107 -9.97 -8.40 -22.29
N GLU A 108 -10.75 -7.41 -22.70
CA GLU A 108 -10.69 -6.07 -22.14
C GLU A 108 -11.17 -6.04 -20.67
N ALA A 109 -12.26 -6.72 -20.36
CA ALA A 109 -12.79 -6.83 -19.02
C ALA A 109 -11.81 -7.55 -18.08
N GLU A 110 -11.21 -8.66 -18.53
CA GLU A 110 -10.18 -9.40 -17.78
C GLU A 110 -8.94 -8.52 -17.49
N ARG A 111 -8.49 -7.75 -18.48
CA ARG A 111 -7.38 -6.80 -18.30
C ARG A 111 -7.72 -5.71 -17.28
N ASN A 112 -8.92 -5.14 -17.37
CA ASN A 112 -9.35 -4.10 -16.43
C ASN A 112 -9.50 -4.66 -15.02
N ALA A 113 -10.03 -5.85 -14.83
CA ALA A 113 -10.08 -6.54 -13.54
C ALA A 113 -8.67 -6.74 -12.96
N LEU A 114 -7.72 -7.18 -13.78
CA LEU A 114 -6.32 -7.33 -13.38
C LEU A 114 -5.73 -6.01 -12.90
N LEU A 115 -5.90 -4.93 -13.66
CA LEU A 115 -5.35 -3.61 -13.31
C LEU A 115 -5.90 -3.10 -11.97
N TRP A 116 -7.20 -3.21 -11.73
CA TRP A 116 -7.81 -2.80 -10.47
C TRP A 116 -7.36 -3.67 -9.29
N ARG A 117 -7.19 -4.99 -9.51
CA ARG A 117 -6.62 -5.89 -8.51
C ARG A 117 -5.21 -5.48 -8.11
N LEU A 118 -4.34 -5.23 -9.09
CA LEU A 118 -2.96 -4.81 -8.84
C LEU A 118 -2.90 -3.43 -8.17
N ALA A 119 -3.81 -2.52 -8.52
CA ALA A 119 -3.93 -1.24 -7.82
C ALA A 119 -4.28 -1.42 -6.34
N ALA A 120 -5.20 -2.33 -6.00
CA ALA A 120 -5.50 -2.65 -4.60
C ALA A 120 -4.27 -3.22 -3.86
N ALA A 121 -3.53 -4.15 -4.48
CA ALA A 121 -2.31 -4.72 -3.89
C ALA A 121 -1.23 -3.65 -3.67
N LEU A 122 -1.06 -2.72 -4.61
CA LEU A 122 -0.14 -1.59 -4.49
C LEU A 122 -0.50 -0.68 -3.31
N LEU A 123 -1.78 -0.35 -3.16
CA LEU A 123 -2.27 0.52 -2.08
C LEU A 123 -2.08 -0.13 -0.70
N ILE A 124 -2.33 -1.44 -0.57
CA ILE A 124 -2.01 -2.19 0.66
C ILE A 124 -0.51 -2.07 0.96
N GLY A 125 0.33 -2.28 -0.06
CA GLY A 125 1.78 -2.18 0.09
C GLY A 125 2.22 -0.80 0.56
N ILE A 126 1.68 0.28 -0.02
CA ILE A 126 1.98 1.67 0.37
C ILE A 126 1.56 1.92 1.81
N ALA A 127 0.35 1.53 2.20
CA ALA A 127 -0.17 1.74 3.55
C ALA A 127 0.68 1.02 4.61
N VAL A 128 1.00 -0.25 4.36
CA VAL A 128 1.82 -1.08 5.28
C VAL A 128 3.27 -0.59 5.32
N GLY A 129 3.84 -0.22 4.18
CA GLY A 129 5.18 0.35 4.09
C GLY A 129 5.30 1.65 4.90
N TYR A 130 4.32 2.55 4.75
CA TYR A 130 4.24 3.79 5.51
C TYR A 130 4.12 3.52 7.03
N ALA A 131 3.20 2.64 7.43
CA ALA A 131 3.01 2.28 8.84
C ALA A 131 4.28 1.66 9.44
N SER A 132 5.00 0.80 8.71
CA SER A 132 6.25 0.19 9.16
C SER A 132 7.35 1.24 9.40
N HIS A 133 7.43 2.27 8.54
CA HIS A 133 8.34 3.39 8.72
C HIS A 133 8.07 4.13 10.03
N LEU A 134 6.81 4.50 10.27
CA LEU A 134 6.42 5.20 11.51
C LEU A 134 6.71 4.36 12.76
N LEU A 135 6.46 3.05 12.73
CA LEU A 135 6.74 2.14 13.84
C LEU A 135 8.23 2.03 14.16
N LEU A 136 9.09 2.03 13.16
CA LEU A 136 10.54 2.02 13.36
C LEU A 136 11.02 3.35 13.95
N ASP A 137 10.50 4.46 13.48
CA ASP A 137 10.85 5.78 13.99
C ASP A 137 10.35 6.02 15.43
N ALA A 138 9.19 5.48 15.79
CA ALA A 138 8.65 5.54 17.14
C ALA A 138 9.58 4.90 18.18
N ARG A 139 10.39 3.92 17.76
CA ARG A 139 11.36 3.23 18.62
C ARG A 139 12.73 3.91 18.72
N THR A 140 12.92 5.07 18.07
CA THR A 140 14.19 5.80 18.18
C THR A 140 14.22 6.66 19.45
N PRO A 141 15.42 6.96 20.01
CA PRO A 141 15.53 7.78 21.23
C PRO A 141 14.89 9.17 21.14
N ARG A 142 14.76 9.73 19.93
CA ARG A 142 14.08 11.02 19.70
C ARG A 142 12.57 10.86 19.49
N GLY A 143 12.10 9.61 19.28
CA GLY A 143 10.70 9.32 19.03
C GLY A 143 10.09 10.05 17.84
N ILE A 144 8.78 9.87 17.65
CA ILE A 144 7.96 10.71 16.77
C ILE A 144 6.86 11.37 17.59
N PRO A 145 6.45 12.61 17.30
CA PRO A 145 5.37 13.25 18.04
C PRO A 145 4.06 12.48 17.83
N PHE A 146 3.26 12.37 18.92
CA PHE A 146 1.93 11.77 18.83
C PHE A 146 0.99 12.57 17.92
N VAL A 147 1.12 13.89 17.97
CA VAL A 147 0.36 14.84 17.14
C VAL A 147 1.38 15.73 16.44
N GLY A 148 1.16 16.02 15.16
CA GLY A 148 1.98 16.99 14.43
C GLY A 148 1.97 18.35 15.13
N ARG A 149 3.15 19.00 15.22
CA ARG A 149 3.30 20.37 15.74
C ARG A 149 3.11 21.37 14.62
#